data_49cfd90d5acb38d3cfdff20f9fa148ef
#
_entry.id   49cfd90d5acb38d3cfdff20f9fa148ef
#
_cell.length_a   1.000
_cell.length_b   1.000
_cell.length_c   1.000
_cell.angle_alpha   90.00
_cell.angle_beta   90.00
_cell.angle_gamma   90.00
#
_symmetry.space_group_name_H-M   'P 1'
#
loop_
_entity.id
_entity.type
_entity.pdbx_description
1 polymer ?
#
loop_
_entity_poly.entity_id
_entity_poly.type
_entity_poly.pdbx_seq_one_letter_code
_entity_poly.pdbx_strand_id
1 'polypeptide(L)'
;MDATLGAGGHASAVLAAHPETTTFVGLDQDPSAHALAEPRVRAAAPPGCAVHCVRANFGGCAAALATAVSPPITSGGVNGALFDLGMSSMQVDTPQRGFSFLRDGPLDMRMDPDAALSAEDVLNTWSEAELGRILRDYGEERRWRALAKRLVLDRAQAPIRTTAQVASSCAAVLGHPPRNKGDRGAIHPATRTFQALRIAVNAELAVLEAAMPAMIDLLAPGGRLVCLPSAFTRLTHST
;
A
#
# COMPACT_ATOMS: atom_id res chain seq x y z
N MET A 1 -9.19 -13.04 -9.32
CA MET A 1 -8.72 -12.66 -7.99
C MET A 1 -8.29 -11.20 -7.99
N ASP A 2 -8.59 -10.46 -6.93
CA ASP A 2 -8.07 -9.12 -6.66
C ASP A 2 -7.26 -9.20 -5.36
N ALA A 3 -5.94 -9.01 -5.44
CA ALA A 3 -5.02 -9.16 -4.32
C ALA A 3 -4.92 -7.88 -3.45
N THR A 4 -5.56 -6.81 -3.88
CA THR A 4 -5.56 -5.47 -3.26
C THR A 4 -6.96 -4.87 -3.35
N LEU A 5 -7.92 -5.55 -2.70
CA LEU A 5 -9.36 -5.34 -2.87
C LEU A 5 -9.80 -3.87 -2.65
N GLY A 6 -9.18 -3.17 -1.67
CA GLY A 6 -9.56 -1.81 -1.30
C GLY A 6 -11.06 -1.66 -1.10
N ALA A 7 -11.67 -0.64 -1.69
CA ALA A 7 -13.13 -0.44 -1.67
C ALA A 7 -13.89 -1.26 -2.73
N GLY A 8 -13.24 -2.20 -3.43
CA GLY A 8 -13.85 -3.07 -4.41
C GLY A 8 -14.15 -2.44 -5.78
N GLY A 9 -13.50 -1.32 -6.10
CA GLY A 9 -13.74 -0.61 -7.36
C GLY A 9 -13.32 -1.42 -8.59
N HIS A 10 -12.07 -1.86 -8.64
CA HIS A 10 -11.54 -2.73 -9.70
C HIS A 10 -12.25 -4.06 -9.74
N ALA A 11 -12.44 -4.70 -8.58
CA ALA A 11 -13.17 -5.96 -8.45
C ALA A 11 -14.56 -5.91 -9.09
N SER A 12 -15.34 -4.86 -8.79
CA SER A 12 -16.68 -4.67 -9.35
C SER A 12 -16.65 -4.46 -10.86
N ALA A 13 -15.70 -3.69 -11.36
CA ALA A 13 -15.55 -3.46 -12.81
C ALA A 13 -15.18 -4.76 -13.56
N VAL A 14 -14.27 -5.55 -12.99
CA VAL A 14 -13.89 -6.85 -13.57
C VAL A 14 -15.08 -7.80 -13.58
N LEU A 15 -15.82 -7.93 -12.48
CA LEU A 15 -16.99 -8.82 -12.41
C LEU A 15 -18.09 -8.41 -13.38
N ALA A 16 -18.33 -7.11 -13.54
CA ALA A 16 -19.31 -6.61 -14.50
C ALA A 16 -18.90 -6.88 -15.98
N ALA A 17 -17.59 -6.88 -16.26
CA ALA A 17 -17.06 -7.15 -17.59
C ALA A 17 -16.95 -8.65 -17.92
N HIS A 18 -16.98 -9.53 -16.90
CA HIS A 18 -16.74 -10.97 -17.01
C HIS A 18 -17.86 -11.78 -16.39
N PRO A 19 -19.05 -11.85 -17.05
CA PRO A 19 -20.20 -12.58 -16.54
C PRO A 19 -19.98 -14.10 -16.46
N GLU A 20 -18.94 -14.63 -17.08
CA GLU A 20 -18.50 -16.02 -17.01
C GLU A 20 -17.75 -16.36 -15.70
N THR A 21 -17.48 -15.37 -14.85
CA THR A 21 -16.73 -15.59 -13.59
C THR A 21 -17.53 -16.48 -12.65
N THR A 22 -16.97 -17.62 -12.29
CA THR A 22 -17.59 -18.59 -11.37
C THR A 22 -17.13 -18.43 -9.93
N THR A 23 -15.91 -17.93 -9.74
CA THR A 23 -15.32 -17.70 -8.41
C THR A 23 -14.52 -16.42 -8.40
N PHE A 24 -14.79 -15.55 -7.44
CA PHE A 24 -14.04 -14.34 -7.18
C PHE A 24 -13.44 -14.39 -5.78
N VAL A 25 -12.16 -14.03 -5.67
CA VAL A 25 -11.46 -13.89 -4.40
C VAL A 25 -10.87 -12.50 -4.31
N GLY A 26 -11.23 -11.75 -3.26
CA GLY A 26 -10.66 -10.46 -2.93
C GLY A 26 -9.84 -10.54 -1.64
N LEU A 27 -8.59 -10.06 -1.67
CA LEU A 27 -7.73 -9.98 -0.50
C LEU A 27 -7.49 -8.51 -0.13
N ASP A 28 -7.56 -8.21 1.15
CA ASP A 28 -7.04 -6.97 1.73
C ASP A 28 -6.67 -7.22 3.19
N GLN A 29 -5.64 -6.54 3.66
CA GLN A 29 -5.24 -6.61 5.07
C GLN A 29 -6.00 -5.62 5.95
N ASP A 30 -6.61 -4.59 5.35
CA ASP A 30 -7.38 -3.57 6.06
C ASP A 30 -8.84 -4.03 6.26
N PRO A 31 -9.30 -4.21 7.50
CA PRO A 31 -10.67 -4.61 7.77
C PRO A 31 -11.71 -3.60 7.27
N SER A 32 -11.36 -2.31 7.19
CA SER A 32 -12.25 -1.28 6.66
C SER A 32 -12.49 -1.42 5.15
N ALA A 33 -11.53 -1.99 4.42
CA ALA A 33 -11.66 -2.33 3.01
C ALA A 33 -12.78 -3.36 2.80
N HIS A 34 -12.78 -4.43 3.60
CA HIS A 34 -13.79 -5.49 3.52
C HIS A 34 -15.21 -4.97 3.76
N ALA A 35 -15.39 -4.11 4.77
CA ALA A 35 -16.69 -3.53 5.08
C ALA A 35 -17.32 -2.76 3.90
N LEU A 36 -16.47 -2.10 3.09
CA LEU A 36 -16.91 -1.35 1.92
C LEU A 36 -17.00 -2.20 0.65
N ALA A 37 -16.04 -3.09 0.46
CA ALA A 37 -15.91 -3.87 -0.77
C ALA A 37 -16.92 -5.01 -0.85
N GLU A 38 -17.16 -5.73 0.23
CA GLU A 38 -17.96 -6.96 0.19
C GLU A 38 -19.38 -6.74 -0.36
N PRO A 39 -20.19 -5.76 0.12
CA PRO A 39 -21.50 -5.51 -0.45
C PRO A 39 -21.44 -5.10 -1.93
N ARG A 40 -20.45 -4.30 -2.31
CA ARG A 40 -20.26 -3.83 -3.69
C ARG A 40 -19.90 -4.98 -4.64
N VAL A 41 -18.94 -5.81 -4.24
CA VAL A 41 -18.49 -6.97 -5.05
C VAL A 41 -19.59 -7.99 -5.20
N ARG A 42 -20.32 -8.31 -4.11
CA ARG A 42 -21.48 -9.23 -4.17
C ARG A 42 -22.58 -8.71 -5.09
N ALA A 43 -22.83 -7.40 -5.10
CA ALA A 43 -23.83 -6.81 -6.00
C ALA A 43 -23.39 -6.83 -7.47
N ALA A 44 -22.08 -6.79 -7.75
CA ALA A 44 -21.52 -6.83 -9.10
C ALA A 44 -21.27 -8.26 -9.62
N ALA A 45 -21.30 -9.25 -8.73
CA ALA A 45 -20.99 -10.62 -9.07
C ALA A 45 -22.08 -11.24 -9.96
N PRO A 46 -21.71 -12.00 -11.01
CA PRO A 46 -22.64 -12.72 -11.83
C PRO A 46 -23.47 -13.73 -11.03
N PRO A 47 -24.69 -14.09 -11.48
CA PRO A 47 -25.48 -15.13 -10.84
C PRO A 47 -24.71 -16.44 -10.70
N GLY A 48 -24.65 -17.00 -9.49
CA GLY A 48 -23.92 -18.23 -9.20
C GLY A 48 -22.43 -18.08 -8.94
N CYS A 49 -21.86 -16.86 -9.05
CA CYS A 49 -20.47 -16.61 -8.71
C CYS A 49 -20.25 -16.71 -7.20
N ALA A 50 -19.31 -17.58 -6.80
CA ALA A 50 -18.86 -17.65 -5.41
C ALA A 50 -17.94 -16.47 -5.09
N VAL A 51 -18.28 -15.63 -4.10
CA VAL A 51 -17.52 -14.45 -3.69
C VAL A 51 -16.88 -14.69 -2.33
N HIS A 52 -15.56 -14.62 -2.29
CA HIS A 52 -14.74 -14.75 -1.07
C HIS A 52 -13.96 -13.44 -0.84
N CYS A 53 -14.24 -12.76 0.28
CA CYS A 53 -13.46 -11.63 0.75
C CYS A 53 -12.65 -12.08 1.96
N VAL A 54 -11.33 -12.14 1.83
CA VAL A 54 -10.43 -12.74 2.81
C VAL A 54 -9.49 -11.67 3.36
N ARG A 55 -9.50 -11.46 4.68
CA ARG A 55 -8.55 -10.57 5.33
C ARG A 55 -7.16 -11.22 5.33
N ALA A 56 -6.32 -10.78 4.40
CA ALA A 56 -4.96 -11.25 4.27
C ALA A 56 -4.11 -10.23 3.53
N ASN A 57 -2.83 -10.20 3.86
CA ASN A 57 -1.85 -9.54 3.00
C ASN A 57 -1.63 -10.39 1.74
N PHE A 58 -1.45 -9.76 0.60
CA PHE A 58 -1.22 -10.48 -0.67
C PHE A 58 0.05 -11.35 -0.67
N GLY A 59 1.01 -11.09 0.22
CA GLY A 59 2.13 -12.00 0.46
C GLY A 59 1.71 -13.39 0.91
N GLY A 60 0.54 -13.51 1.54
CA GLY A 60 -0.09 -14.77 1.94
C GLY A 60 -1.12 -15.31 0.94
N CYS A 61 -1.17 -14.84 -0.29
CA CYS A 61 -2.21 -15.18 -1.26
C CYS A 61 -2.39 -16.70 -1.50
N ALA A 62 -1.30 -17.45 -1.63
CA ALA A 62 -1.37 -18.89 -1.83
C ALA A 62 -2.03 -19.61 -0.64
N ALA A 63 -1.65 -19.24 0.59
CA ALA A 63 -2.26 -19.80 1.80
C ALA A 63 -3.74 -19.42 1.91
N ALA A 64 -4.09 -18.16 1.62
CA ALA A 64 -5.46 -17.68 1.64
C ALA A 64 -6.35 -18.45 0.64
N LEU A 65 -5.89 -18.68 -0.59
CA LEU A 65 -6.61 -19.45 -1.60
C LEU A 65 -6.77 -20.92 -1.23
N ALA A 66 -5.76 -21.51 -0.59
CA ALA A 66 -5.79 -22.90 -0.18
C ALA A 66 -6.69 -23.16 1.03
N THR A 67 -6.86 -22.19 1.92
CA THR A 67 -7.52 -22.42 3.22
C THR A 67 -8.86 -21.69 3.40
N ALA A 68 -8.99 -20.48 2.85
CA ALA A 68 -10.17 -19.65 3.05
C ALA A 68 -11.17 -19.70 1.89
N VAL A 69 -10.85 -20.40 0.81
CA VAL A 69 -11.72 -20.59 -0.36
C VAL A 69 -12.22 -22.03 -0.43
N SER A 70 -13.49 -22.22 -0.77
CA SER A 70 -14.08 -23.55 -0.89
C SER A 70 -14.78 -23.71 -2.26
N PRO A 71 -14.38 -24.69 -3.09
CA PRO A 71 -13.23 -25.58 -2.89
C PRO A 71 -11.89 -24.82 -2.92
N PRO A 72 -10.84 -25.36 -2.29
CA PRO A 72 -9.52 -24.72 -2.27
C PRO A 72 -8.98 -24.50 -3.68
N ILE A 73 -8.40 -23.31 -3.90
CA ILE A 73 -7.70 -22.98 -5.15
C ILE A 73 -6.21 -23.21 -4.93
N THR A 74 -5.65 -24.10 -5.73
CA THR A 74 -4.24 -24.47 -5.69
C THR A 74 -3.52 -24.05 -6.99
N SER A 75 -2.29 -24.50 -7.19
CA SER A 75 -1.49 -24.20 -8.38
C SER A 75 -2.30 -24.39 -9.67
N GLY A 76 -2.19 -23.43 -10.58
CA GLY A 76 -2.88 -23.47 -11.87
C GLY A 76 -4.39 -23.18 -11.83
N GLY A 77 -4.94 -22.71 -10.70
CA GLY A 77 -6.39 -22.49 -10.55
C GLY A 77 -6.88 -21.05 -10.78
N VAL A 78 -6.00 -20.06 -10.97
CA VAL A 78 -6.36 -18.64 -11.09
C VAL A 78 -6.28 -18.18 -12.55
N ASN A 79 -7.39 -17.81 -13.16
CA ASN A 79 -7.42 -17.31 -14.55
C ASN A 79 -7.01 -15.85 -14.68
N GLY A 80 -7.22 -15.04 -13.64
CA GLY A 80 -6.85 -13.63 -13.63
C GLY A 80 -6.52 -13.15 -12.22
N ALA A 81 -5.42 -12.40 -12.09
CA ALA A 81 -5.02 -11.78 -10.84
C ALA A 81 -4.69 -10.30 -11.05
N LEU A 82 -5.18 -9.46 -10.14
CA LEU A 82 -4.95 -8.03 -10.13
C LEU A 82 -4.22 -7.63 -8.84
N PHE A 83 -3.21 -6.79 -9.00
CA PHE A 83 -2.48 -6.10 -7.92
C PHE A 83 -2.50 -4.61 -8.21
N ASP A 84 -3.21 -3.82 -7.41
CA ASP A 84 -3.12 -2.36 -7.40
C ASP A 84 -2.26 -1.94 -6.22
N LEU A 85 -0.96 -1.71 -6.50
CA LEU A 85 0.04 -1.52 -5.46
C LEU A 85 -0.02 -0.12 -4.86
N GLY A 86 0.11 -0.05 -3.56
CA GLY A 86 0.16 1.18 -2.79
C GLY A 86 -1.01 1.34 -1.82
N MET A 87 -1.31 2.57 -1.44
CA MET A 87 -2.36 2.88 -0.46
C MET A 87 -3.71 3.09 -1.13
N SER A 88 -4.78 2.71 -0.46
CA SER A 88 -6.14 2.97 -0.91
C SER A 88 -6.56 4.44 -0.67
N SER A 89 -7.56 4.91 -1.44
CA SER A 89 -8.14 6.24 -1.23
C SER A 89 -8.71 6.40 0.19
N MET A 90 -9.28 5.35 0.76
CA MET A 90 -9.80 5.34 2.13
C MET A 90 -8.70 5.64 3.17
N GLN A 91 -7.51 5.07 2.98
CA GLN A 91 -6.37 5.32 3.86
C GLN A 91 -5.88 6.75 3.75
N VAL A 92 -5.85 7.31 2.54
CA VAL A 92 -5.44 8.71 2.29
C VAL A 92 -6.46 9.71 2.85
N ASP A 93 -7.76 9.41 2.68
CA ASP A 93 -8.84 10.32 3.05
C ASP A 93 -9.14 10.32 4.56
N THR A 94 -8.60 9.36 5.31
CA THR A 94 -8.79 9.21 6.76
C THR A 94 -7.57 9.75 7.51
N PRO A 95 -7.60 10.96 8.11
CA PRO A 95 -6.44 11.55 8.78
C PRO A 95 -5.86 10.68 9.90
N GLN A 96 -6.71 9.93 10.60
CA GLN A 96 -6.35 9.03 11.69
C GLN A 96 -5.44 7.87 11.26
N ARG A 97 -5.38 7.59 9.96
CA ARG A 97 -4.51 6.56 9.39
C ARG A 97 -3.09 7.05 9.08
N GLY A 98 -2.85 8.37 9.08
CA GLY A 98 -1.52 8.98 8.94
C GLY A 98 -0.88 8.90 7.55
N PHE A 99 -1.59 8.47 6.51
CA PHE A 99 -1.05 8.34 5.15
C PHE A 99 -0.90 9.68 4.42
N SER A 100 -1.56 10.73 4.89
CA SER A 100 -1.56 12.04 4.24
C SER A 100 -1.09 13.14 5.21
N PHE A 101 -0.40 14.12 4.67
CA PHE A 101 -0.01 15.34 5.38
C PHE A 101 -0.90 16.55 5.04
N LEU A 102 -1.92 16.37 4.21
CA LEU A 102 -2.85 17.43 3.84
C LEU A 102 -3.78 17.82 5.00
N ARG A 103 -4.06 16.88 5.86
CA ARG A 103 -4.74 17.05 7.14
C ARG A 103 -3.88 16.40 8.21
N ASP A 104 -3.67 17.11 9.34
CA ASP A 104 -2.87 16.57 10.43
C ASP A 104 -3.58 15.37 11.08
N GLY A 105 -2.77 14.39 11.48
CA GLY A 105 -3.22 13.18 12.11
C GLY A 105 -2.08 12.42 12.77
N PRO A 106 -2.36 11.35 13.52
CA PRO A 106 -1.34 10.50 14.13
C PRO A 106 -0.46 9.87 13.04
N LEU A 107 0.79 9.63 13.38
CA LEU A 107 1.79 9.08 12.46
C LEU A 107 1.76 7.55 12.48
N ASP A 108 0.68 6.96 11.94
CA ASP A 108 0.46 5.51 11.93
C ASP A 108 1.01 4.83 10.66
N MET A 109 0.41 5.05 9.52
CA MET A 109 0.74 4.48 8.20
C MET A 109 0.65 2.94 8.08
N ARG A 110 0.12 2.23 9.06
CA ARG A 110 -0.10 0.78 8.96
C ARG A 110 -1.27 0.49 8.02
N MET A 111 -1.06 -0.33 7.00
CA MET A 111 -2.14 -0.82 6.15
C MET A 111 -3.00 -1.86 6.90
N ASP A 112 -2.34 -2.78 7.62
CA ASP A 112 -2.98 -3.62 8.63
C ASP A 112 -2.93 -2.89 9.99
N PRO A 113 -4.06 -2.47 10.56
CA PRO A 113 -4.07 -1.75 11.84
C PRO A 113 -3.56 -2.60 13.03
N ASP A 114 -3.53 -3.93 12.90
CA ASP A 114 -3.02 -4.84 13.92
C ASP A 114 -1.50 -5.10 13.80
N ALA A 115 -0.83 -4.56 12.77
CA ALA A 115 0.62 -4.65 12.62
C ALA A 115 1.34 -3.93 13.76
N ALA A 116 2.50 -4.47 14.17
CA ALA A 116 3.23 -3.95 15.34
C ALA A 116 3.96 -2.63 15.07
N LEU A 117 4.47 -2.42 13.83
CA LEU A 117 5.33 -1.29 13.49
C LEU A 117 4.53 -0.16 12.86
N SER A 118 4.54 1.02 13.49
CA SER A 118 3.96 2.26 12.96
C SER A 118 5.03 3.22 12.40
N ALA A 119 4.61 4.24 11.69
CA ALA A 119 5.53 5.29 11.23
C ALA A 119 6.05 6.13 12.40
N GLU A 120 5.31 6.26 13.49
CA GLU A 120 5.77 6.86 14.74
C GLU A 120 6.95 6.06 15.31
N ASP A 121 6.85 4.73 15.36
CA ASP A 121 7.94 3.87 15.83
C ASP A 121 9.18 4.00 14.96
N VAL A 122 9.03 3.92 13.64
CA VAL A 122 10.14 4.09 12.69
C VAL A 122 10.88 5.40 12.94
N LEU A 123 10.17 6.51 13.01
CA LEU A 123 10.80 7.82 13.18
C LEU A 123 11.44 8.01 14.55
N ASN A 124 10.86 7.45 15.60
CA ASN A 124 11.35 7.68 16.96
C ASN A 124 12.40 6.67 17.41
N THR A 125 12.50 5.48 16.79
CA THR A 125 13.39 4.41 17.26
C THR A 125 14.53 4.06 16.31
N TRP A 126 14.33 4.19 14.97
CA TRP A 126 15.35 3.81 14.01
C TRP A 126 16.54 4.76 14.02
N SER A 127 17.72 4.23 13.74
CA SER A 127 18.95 5.03 13.64
C SER A 127 18.92 6.02 12.46
N GLU A 128 19.77 7.06 12.50
CA GLU A 128 19.94 7.99 11.37
C GLU A 128 20.30 7.26 10.07
N ALA A 129 21.12 6.20 10.17
CA ALA A 129 21.51 5.40 9.02
C ALA A 129 20.33 4.64 8.40
N GLU A 130 19.47 4.04 9.22
CA GLU A 130 18.26 3.33 8.76
C GLU A 130 17.26 4.30 8.14
N LEU A 131 16.98 5.42 8.79
CA LEU A 131 16.13 6.49 8.24
C LEU A 131 16.71 7.01 6.91
N GLY A 132 18.03 7.24 6.86
CA GLY A 132 18.69 7.67 5.63
C GLY A 132 18.54 6.65 4.49
N ARG A 133 18.64 5.35 4.81
CA ARG A 133 18.47 4.28 3.83
C ARG A 133 17.07 4.29 3.22
N ILE A 134 16.01 4.29 4.02
CA ILE A 134 14.63 4.29 3.49
C ILE A 134 14.31 5.57 2.72
N LEU A 135 14.77 6.74 3.18
CA LEU A 135 14.58 7.99 2.47
C LEU A 135 15.25 7.98 1.08
N ARG A 136 16.44 7.36 0.98
CA ARG A 136 17.17 7.21 -0.29
C ARG A 136 16.52 6.17 -1.19
N ASP A 137 16.31 4.95 -0.66
CA ASP A 137 15.99 3.78 -1.46
C ASP A 137 14.48 3.68 -1.77
N TYR A 138 13.61 4.07 -0.84
CA TYR A 138 12.16 4.03 -1.00
C TYR A 138 11.54 5.37 -1.39
N GLY A 139 12.14 6.46 -0.90
CA GLY A 139 11.67 7.82 -1.17
C GLY A 139 12.33 8.49 -2.37
N GLU A 140 13.44 7.94 -2.90
CA GLU A 140 14.27 8.58 -3.92
C GLU A 140 14.62 10.04 -3.55
N GLU A 141 14.78 10.34 -2.23
CA GLU A 141 15.03 11.68 -1.76
C GLU A 141 16.52 12.04 -1.90
N ARG A 142 16.81 13.02 -2.74
CA ARG A 142 18.21 13.43 -3.02
C ARG A 142 18.92 13.99 -1.80
N ARG A 143 18.19 14.67 -0.92
CA ARG A 143 18.73 15.28 0.31
C ARG A 143 18.55 14.38 1.53
N TRP A 144 18.45 13.07 1.34
CA TRP A 144 18.16 12.09 2.37
C TRP A 144 19.05 12.20 3.62
N ARG A 145 20.36 12.51 3.47
CA ARG A 145 21.27 12.67 4.62
C ARG A 145 20.87 13.83 5.53
N ALA A 146 20.61 14.98 4.92
CA ALA A 146 20.21 16.17 5.66
C ALA A 146 18.84 15.98 6.33
N LEU A 147 17.93 15.28 5.65
CA LEU A 147 16.60 15.01 6.17
C LEU A 147 16.63 13.96 7.30
N ALA A 148 17.38 12.87 7.17
CA ALA A 148 17.55 11.88 8.25
C ALA A 148 18.13 12.52 9.51
N LYS A 149 19.21 13.32 9.36
CA LYS A 149 19.80 14.08 10.46
C LYS A 149 18.80 15.03 11.11
N ARG A 150 17.99 15.72 10.30
CA ARG A 150 16.96 16.63 10.80
C ARG A 150 15.91 15.90 11.62
N LEU A 151 15.38 14.78 11.15
CA LEU A 151 14.39 13.97 11.86
C LEU A 151 14.94 13.46 13.21
N VAL A 152 16.22 13.05 13.24
CA VAL A 152 16.88 12.62 14.50
C VAL A 152 17.04 13.80 15.48
N LEU A 153 17.37 14.98 14.99
CA LEU A 153 17.46 16.18 15.83
C LEU A 153 16.09 16.59 16.36
N ASP A 154 15.06 16.55 15.53
CA ASP A 154 13.70 16.93 15.92
C ASP A 154 13.17 15.99 16.99
N ARG A 155 13.28 14.65 16.82
CA ARG A 155 12.83 13.67 17.82
C ARG A 155 13.61 13.76 19.14
N ALA A 156 14.86 14.23 19.10
CA ALA A 156 15.64 14.44 20.33
C ALA A 156 15.12 15.60 21.17
N GLN A 157 14.38 16.54 20.59
CA GLN A 157 13.71 17.63 21.31
C GLN A 157 12.36 17.17 21.85
N ALA A 158 11.56 16.48 21.04
CA ALA A 158 10.30 15.89 21.42
C ALA A 158 9.93 14.77 20.42
N PRO A 159 9.29 13.67 20.84
CA PRO A 159 8.83 12.61 19.95
C PRO A 159 7.99 13.15 18.79
N ILE A 160 8.26 12.66 17.58
CA ILE A 160 7.50 13.00 16.38
C ILE A 160 6.26 12.10 16.34
N ARG A 161 5.07 12.69 16.46
CA ARG A 161 3.81 11.95 16.61
C ARG A 161 2.78 12.24 15.53
N THR A 162 2.95 13.35 14.79
CA THR A 162 1.94 13.77 13.82
C THR A 162 2.51 13.95 12.42
N THR A 163 1.63 13.82 11.44
CA THR A 163 1.96 14.03 10.03
C THR A 163 2.43 15.45 9.75
N ALA A 164 1.88 16.46 10.45
CA ALA A 164 2.29 17.85 10.30
C ALA A 164 3.73 18.08 10.80
N GLN A 165 4.16 17.40 11.87
CA GLN A 165 5.55 17.51 12.36
C GLN A 165 6.54 17.01 11.30
N VAL A 166 6.25 15.85 10.66
CA VAL A 166 7.08 15.31 9.56
C VAL A 166 7.12 16.28 8.37
N ALA A 167 5.96 16.80 7.97
CA ALA A 167 5.88 17.76 6.88
C ALA A 167 6.70 19.03 7.18
N SER A 168 6.69 19.49 8.43
CA SER A 168 7.47 20.62 8.92
C SER A 168 8.99 20.36 8.84
N SER A 169 9.43 19.18 9.28
CA SER A 169 10.83 18.74 9.17
C SER A 169 11.30 18.69 7.71
N CYS A 170 10.44 18.18 6.82
CA CYS A 170 10.70 18.17 5.38
C CYS A 170 10.84 19.60 4.82
N ALA A 171 9.92 20.49 5.16
CA ALA A 171 9.96 21.88 4.70
C ALA A 171 11.20 22.62 5.18
N ALA A 172 11.65 22.37 6.40
CA ALA A 172 12.86 22.97 6.95
C ALA A 172 14.14 22.59 6.18
N VAL A 173 14.19 21.38 5.60
CA VAL A 173 15.34 20.88 4.85
C VAL A 173 15.18 21.11 3.35
N LEU A 174 14.02 20.81 2.80
CA LEU A 174 13.78 20.74 1.36
C LEU A 174 13.19 22.04 0.79
N GLY A 175 12.73 22.94 1.66
CA GLY A 175 12.02 24.16 1.30
C GLY A 175 10.50 23.98 1.35
N HIS A 176 9.79 25.09 1.27
CA HIS A 176 8.34 25.09 1.23
C HIS A 176 7.83 24.71 -0.18
N PRO A 177 6.62 24.12 -0.28
CA PRO A 177 6.01 23.89 -1.58
C PRO A 177 5.80 25.22 -2.32
N PRO A 178 5.89 25.23 -3.65
CA PRO A 178 5.69 26.45 -4.43
C PRO A 178 4.33 27.06 -4.15
N ARG A 179 4.30 28.36 -3.91
CA ARG A 179 3.06 29.13 -3.57
C ARG A 179 2.16 29.42 -4.76
N ASN A 180 2.65 29.25 -5.98
CA ASN A 180 1.90 29.65 -7.18
C ASN A 180 1.15 28.46 -7.79
N LYS A 181 -0.17 28.64 -7.98
CA LYS A 181 -1.06 27.70 -8.67
C LYS A 181 -0.68 27.36 -10.13
N GLY A 182 0.36 28.00 -10.69
CA GLY A 182 0.88 27.77 -12.02
C GLY A 182 1.87 26.63 -12.13
N ASP A 183 2.49 26.22 -11.04
CA ASP A 183 3.47 25.11 -11.02
C ASP A 183 2.77 23.75 -10.84
N ARG A 184 2.00 23.37 -11.85
CA ARG A 184 1.20 22.11 -11.87
C ARG A 184 2.03 20.82 -11.86
N GLY A 185 3.33 20.88 -11.60
CA GLY A 185 4.23 19.71 -11.57
C GLY A 185 5.10 19.57 -10.33
N ALA A 186 5.08 20.52 -9.40
CA ALA A 186 5.94 20.45 -8.22
C ALA A 186 5.31 19.55 -7.15
N ILE A 187 5.95 18.41 -6.92
CA ILE A 187 5.59 17.46 -5.85
C ILE A 187 5.89 18.12 -4.50
N HIS A 188 4.95 18.01 -3.53
CA HIS A 188 5.15 18.52 -2.19
C HIS A 188 6.41 17.90 -1.54
N PRO A 189 7.27 18.69 -0.85
CA PRO A 189 8.52 18.18 -0.28
C PRO A 189 8.38 16.94 0.61
N ALA A 190 7.29 16.82 1.35
CA ALA A 190 7.03 15.68 2.22
C ALA A 190 6.62 14.39 1.47
N THR A 191 6.20 14.46 0.20
CA THR A 191 5.63 13.30 -0.52
C THR A 191 6.57 12.10 -0.53
N ARG A 192 7.85 12.32 -0.83
CA ARG A 192 8.86 11.26 -0.87
C ARG A 192 9.15 10.65 0.49
N THR A 193 9.11 11.46 1.53
CA THR A 193 9.28 11.00 2.92
C THR A 193 8.10 10.12 3.35
N PHE A 194 6.88 10.54 3.05
CA PHE A 194 5.68 9.76 3.34
C PHE A 194 5.67 8.44 2.58
N GLN A 195 6.09 8.44 1.31
CA GLN A 195 6.29 7.22 0.53
C GLN A 195 7.31 6.29 1.19
N ALA A 196 8.47 6.82 1.59
CA ALA A 196 9.52 6.03 2.22
C ALA A 196 9.07 5.38 3.52
N LEU A 197 8.38 6.14 4.37
CA LEU A 197 7.82 5.64 5.63
C LEU A 197 6.76 4.56 5.38
N ARG A 198 5.81 4.80 4.46
CA ARG A 198 4.76 3.85 4.10
C ARG A 198 5.34 2.51 3.65
N ILE A 199 6.29 2.55 2.70
CA ILE A 199 6.94 1.35 2.18
C ILE A 199 7.68 0.60 3.30
N ALA A 200 8.36 1.32 4.20
CA ALA A 200 9.10 0.73 5.31
C ALA A 200 8.17 0.09 6.35
N VAL A 201 7.13 0.81 6.77
CA VAL A 201 6.15 0.35 7.77
C VAL A 201 5.46 -0.93 7.32
N ASN A 202 5.06 -0.99 6.05
CA ASN A 202 4.28 -2.10 5.51
C ASN A 202 5.13 -3.15 4.78
N ALA A 203 6.45 -3.01 4.78
CA ALA A 203 7.39 -3.89 4.09
C ALA A 203 7.00 -4.16 2.61
N GLU A 204 6.40 -3.17 1.92
CA GLU A 204 5.69 -3.35 0.65
C GLU A 204 6.51 -4.06 -0.42
N LEU A 205 7.80 -3.72 -0.55
CA LEU A 205 8.67 -4.33 -1.56
C LEU A 205 9.02 -5.78 -1.22
N ALA A 206 9.34 -6.08 0.04
CA ALA A 206 9.65 -7.44 0.47
C ALA A 206 8.44 -8.37 0.35
N VAL A 207 7.24 -7.85 0.68
CA VAL A 207 5.99 -8.60 0.50
C VAL A 207 5.71 -8.85 -0.98
N LEU A 208 5.94 -7.87 -1.84
CA LEU A 208 5.77 -8.03 -3.29
C LEU A 208 6.73 -9.06 -3.87
N GLU A 209 8.02 -8.99 -3.50
CA GLU A 209 9.03 -9.95 -3.94
C GLU A 209 8.67 -11.39 -3.54
N ALA A 210 8.15 -11.58 -2.33
CA ALA A 210 7.70 -12.89 -1.85
C ALA A 210 6.41 -13.37 -2.53
N ALA A 211 5.47 -12.45 -2.86
CA ALA A 211 4.19 -12.79 -3.45
C ALA A 211 4.28 -13.19 -4.93
N MET A 212 5.17 -12.56 -5.69
CA MET A 212 5.20 -12.73 -7.15
C MET A 212 5.44 -14.17 -7.61
N PRO A 213 6.44 -14.93 -7.10
CA PRO A 213 6.60 -16.34 -7.49
C PRO A 213 5.35 -17.18 -7.17
N ALA A 214 4.81 -17.03 -5.96
CA ALA A 214 3.63 -17.78 -5.54
C ALA A 214 2.40 -17.45 -6.40
N MET A 215 2.25 -16.19 -6.81
CA MET A 215 1.13 -15.79 -7.69
C MET A 215 1.30 -16.35 -9.11
N ILE A 216 2.52 -16.40 -9.63
CA ILE A 216 2.79 -17.00 -10.96
C ILE A 216 2.42 -18.49 -10.94
N ASP A 217 2.79 -19.20 -9.87
CA ASP A 217 2.47 -20.63 -9.71
C ASP A 217 0.96 -20.90 -9.56
N LEU A 218 0.20 -19.92 -9.07
CA LEU A 218 -1.26 -20.01 -8.95
C LEU A 218 -1.99 -19.78 -10.27
N LEU A 219 -1.35 -19.13 -11.26
CA LEU A 219 -2.00 -18.85 -12.54
C LEU A 219 -2.27 -20.13 -13.33
N ALA A 220 -3.47 -20.22 -13.86
CA ALA A 220 -3.82 -21.23 -14.86
C ALA A 220 -3.03 -21.02 -16.16
N PRO A 221 -2.83 -22.05 -16.97
CA PRO A 221 -2.29 -21.88 -18.31
C PRO A 221 -3.10 -20.85 -19.11
N GLY A 222 -2.43 -19.80 -19.62
CA GLY A 222 -3.07 -18.66 -20.26
C GLY A 222 -3.70 -17.63 -19.32
N GLY A 223 -3.60 -17.83 -18.01
CA GLY A 223 -4.01 -16.86 -17.00
C GLY A 223 -3.22 -15.55 -17.08
N ARG A 224 -3.81 -14.46 -16.61
CA ARG A 224 -3.24 -13.12 -16.69
C ARG A 224 -3.00 -12.52 -15.30
N LEU A 225 -1.79 -11.99 -15.12
CA LEU A 225 -1.44 -11.16 -13.97
C LEU A 225 -1.37 -9.70 -14.42
N VAL A 226 -2.13 -8.84 -13.77
CA VAL A 226 -2.11 -7.39 -13.97
C VAL A 226 -1.59 -6.75 -12.70
N CYS A 227 -0.50 -5.99 -12.83
CA CYS A 227 0.06 -5.23 -11.73
C CYS A 227 -0.02 -3.74 -12.09
N LEU A 228 -0.73 -2.96 -11.28
CA LEU A 228 -0.80 -1.51 -11.38
C LEU A 228 0.22 -0.95 -10.39
N PRO A 229 1.36 -0.41 -10.88
CA PRO A 229 2.32 0.22 -9.99
C PRO A 229 1.71 1.52 -9.49
N SER A 230 1.82 1.78 -8.19
CA SER A 230 1.55 3.13 -7.67
C SER A 230 2.40 4.13 -8.45
N ALA A 231 1.88 5.33 -8.71
CA ALA A 231 2.61 6.39 -9.40
C ALA A 231 4.00 6.69 -8.80
N PHE A 232 4.29 6.13 -7.65
CA PHE A 232 5.52 6.25 -6.87
C PHE A 232 6.32 4.95 -6.74
N THR A 233 5.85 3.83 -7.29
CA THR A 233 6.59 2.56 -7.24
C THR A 233 7.20 2.30 -8.62
N ARG A 234 8.39 2.81 -8.86
CA ARG A 234 9.20 2.32 -9.98
C ARG A 234 9.75 0.95 -9.58
N LEU A 235 9.26 -0.09 -10.23
CA LEU A 235 9.91 -1.40 -10.20
C LEU A 235 11.26 -1.22 -10.93
N THR A 236 12.31 -0.91 -10.18
CA THR A 236 13.66 -0.95 -10.72
C THR A 236 14.05 -2.41 -10.87
N HIS A 237 13.81 -2.97 -12.05
CA HIS A 237 14.48 -4.18 -12.48
C HIS A 237 15.95 -3.82 -12.74
N SER A 238 16.82 -4.14 -11.82
CA SER A 238 18.21 -4.40 -12.16
C SER A 238 18.28 -5.85 -12.64
N THR A 239 18.38 -6.02 -13.97
CA THR A 239 18.85 -7.26 -14.58
C THR A 239 20.23 -7.61 -14.09
#